data_c1bcadb0fd008e1b084307b1b866bcf1
#
_entry.id   c1bcadb0fd008e1b084307b1b866bcf1
#
_cell.length_a   1.000
_cell.length_b   1.000
_cell.length_c   1.000
_cell.angle_alpha   90.00
_cell.angle_beta   90.00
_cell.angle_gamma   90.00
#
_symmetry.space_group_name_H-M   'P 1'
#
loop_
_entity.id
_entity.type
_entity.pdbx_description
1 polymer ?
#
loop_
_entity_poly.entity_id
_entity_poly.type
_entity_poly.pdbx_seq_one_letter_code
_entity_poly.pdbx_strand_id
1 'polypeptide(L)'
;QTMTPSRFLLQQVHRLPKGCVLDVACGKGRHALYLANLGFEVEAIDRDAEALFQLASTAMERNLTNLTTHCVDLERTTDDRPEFPADRYDVIVVSFYLHRPLFPWLVDALKPNGILLYETFTIDNYRRHRHPRRWEFWLAHNELLRLTSALQVLSYDEGEHPTSSGIDTAFTAQ
;
A
#
# COMPACT_ATOMS: atom_id res chain seq x y z
N GLN A 1 9.00 -12.43 5.62
CA GLN A 1 7.77 -11.67 5.31
C GLN A 1 6.60 -12.62 5.23
N THR A 2 5.57 -12.40 6.05
CA THR A 2 4.36 -13.23 6.04
C THR A 2 3.53 -12.95 4.79
N MET A 3 2.84 -13.98 4.28
CA MET A 3 1.89 -13.87 3.16
C MET A 3 0.47 -13.54 3.64
N THR A 4 0.26 -13.40 4.94
CA THR A 4 -1.01 -12.99 5.51
C THR A 4 -1.23 -11.49 5.25
N PRO A 5 -2.39 -11.07 4.74
CA PRO A 5 -2.72 -9.65 4.62
C PRO A 5 -2.67 -8.94 5.97
N SER A 6 -2.41 -7.63 5.95
CA SER A 6 -2.40 -6.85 7.17
C SER A 6 -3.78 -6.82 7.82
N ARG A 7 -3.80 -6.68 9.13
CA ARG A 7 -5.06 -6.56 9.89
C ARG A 7 -5.87 -5.35 9.43
N PHE A 8 -5.19 -4.25 9.12
CA PHE A 8 -5.82 -3.05 8.60
C PHE A 8 -6.57 -3.33 7.30
N LEU A 9 -5.93 -3.98 6.31
CA LEU A 9 -6.60 -4.35 5.06
C LEU A 9 -7.82 -5.24 5.34
N LEU A 10 -7.67 -6.26 6.17
CA LEU A 10 -8.77 -7.17 6.50
C LEU A 10 -9.95 -6.44 7.15
N GLN A 11 -9.68 -5.43 7.98
CA GLN A 11 -10.72 -4.63 8.62
C GLN A 11 -11.45 -3.71 7.64
N GLN A 12 -10.77 -3.25 6.58
CA GLN A 12 -11.31 -2.27 5.65
C GLN A 12 -11.85 -2.84 4.35
N VAL A 13 -11.55 -4.10 4.03
CA VAL A 13 -11.87 -4.68 2.73
C VAL A 13 -13.36 -4.60 2.38
N HIS A 14 -14.24 -4.66 3.38
CA HIS A 14 -15.68 -4.57 3.17
C HIS A 14 -16.15 -3.21 2.63
N ARG A 15 -15.32 -2.15 2.75
CA ARG A 15 -15.63 -0.80 2.26
C ARG A 15 -15.23 -0.60 0.81
N LEU A 16 -14.42 -1.50 0.25
CA LEU A 16 -13.76 -1.29 -1.03
C LEU A 16 -14.75 -1.46 -2.18
N PRO A 17 -14.85 -0.47 -3.09
CA PRO A 17 -15.61 -0.66 -4.31
C PRO A 17 -14.94 -1.74 -5.17
N LYS A 18 -15.73 -2.56 -5.83
CA LYS A 18 -15.21 -3.53 -6.79
C LYS A 18 -14.60 -2.80 -7.98
N GLY A 19 -13.57 -3.38 -8.57
CA GLY A 19 -12.93 -2.82 -9.74
C GLY A 19 -11.42 -2.96 -9.71
N CYS A 20 -10.75 -1.90 -10.13
CA CYS A 20 -9.31 -1.89 -10.35
C CYS A 20 -8.55 -1.43 -9.10
N VAL A 21 -7.59 -2.24 -8.66
CA VAL A 21 -6.74 -1.97 -7.49
C VAL A 21 -5.30 -1.76 -7.93
N LEU A 22 -4.64 -0.75 -7.40
CA LEU A 22 -3.19 -0.59 -7.48
C LEU A 22 -2.58 -0.93 -6.11
N ASP A 23 -1.68 -1.92 -6.08
CA ASP A 23 -0.88 -2.24 -4.88
C ASP A 23 0.52 -1.64 -5.06
N VAL A 24 0.80 -0.58 -4.32
CA VAL A 24 2.02 0.23 -4.44
C VAL A 24 3.11 -0.33 -3.55
N ALA A 25 4.31 -0.54 -4.13
CA ALA A 25 5.43 -1.15 -3.43
C ALA A 25 5.02 -2.49 -2.81
N CYS A 26 4.49 -3.35 -3.65
CA CYS A 26 3.76 -4.55 -3.25
C CYS A 26 4.62 -5.65 -2.63
N GLY A 27 5.95 -5.60 -2.82
CA GLY A 27 6.83 -6.68 -2.39
C GLY A 27 6.43 -8.01 -3.03
N LYS A 28 6.32 -9.05 -2.23
CA LYS A 28 5.87 -10.38 -2.68
C LYS A 28 4.36 -10.49 -2.86
N GLY A 29 3.64 -9.39 -2.66
CA GLY A 29 2.23 -9.28 -3.05
C GLY A 29 1.22 -9.93 -2.15
N ARG A 30 1.44 -9.97 -0.83
CA ARG A 30 0.44 -10.53 0.10
C ARG A 30 -0.94 -9.88 -0.04
N HIS A 31 -0.98 -8.56 -0.25
CA HIS A 31 -2.24 -7.84 -0.45
C HIS A 31 -2.79 -8.03 -1.86
N ALA A 32 -1.91 -7.98 -2.87
CA ALA A 32 -2.30 -8.20 -4.27
C ALA A 32 -2.93 -9.57 -4.48
N LEU A 33 -2.34 -10.63 -3.93
CA LEU A 33 -2.87 -11.99 -4.02
C LEU A 33 -4.23 -12.10 -3.31
N TYR A 34 -4.35 -11.53 -2.14
CA TYR A 34 -5.59 -11.54 -1.37
C TYR A 34 -6.73 -10.85 -2.13
N LEU A 35 -6.48 -9.65 -2.66
CA LEU A 35 -7.49 -8.88 -3.37
C LEU A 35 -7.85 -9.51 -4.72
N ALA A 36 -6.87 -10.06 -5.45
CA ALA A 36 -7.13 -10.79 -6.68
C ALA A 36 -8.00 -12.02 -6.41
N ASN A 37 -7.74 -12.73 -5.32
CA ASN A 37 -8.55 -13.88 -4.93
C ASN A 37 -9.99 -13.50 -4.58
N LEU A 38 -10.23 -12.27 -4.16
CA LEU A 38 -11.59 -11.75 -3.93
C LEU A 38 -12.28 -11.24 -5.21
N GLY A 39 -11.61 -11.28 -6.35
CA GLY A 39 -12.19 -10.89 -7.64
C GLY A 39 -11.89 -9.46 -8.08
N PHE A 40 -11.00 -8.73 -7.39
CA PHE A 40 -10.53 -7.43 -7.86
C PHE A 40 -9.58 -7.59 -9.05
N GLU A 41 -9.57 -6.62 -9.96
CA GLU A 41 -8.53 -6.49 -10.98
C GLU A 41 -7.34 -5.78 -10.36
N VAL A 42 -6.21 -6.48 -10.18
CA VAL A 42 -5.08 -5.95 -9.41
C VAL A 42 -3.89 -5.67 -10.31
N GLU A 43 -3.35 -4.46 -10.21
CA GLU A 43 -2.04 -4.09 -10.71
C GLU A 43 -1.10 -3.95 -9.51
N ALA A 44 -0.01 -4.71 -9.50
CA ALA A 44 0.98 -4.69 -8.43
C ALA A 44 2.29 -4.11 -8.96
N ILE A 45 2.81 -3.09 -8.29
CA ILE A 45 4.05 -2.43 -8.71
C ILE A 45 5.10 -2.46 -7.60
N ASP A 46 6.33 -2.71 -7.98
CA ASP A 46 7.49 -2.70 -7.10
C ASP A 46 8.76 -2.51 -7.94
N ARG A 47 9.84 -2.07 -7.32
CA ARG A 47 11.15 -2.01 -7.97
C ARG A 47 11.91 -3.34 -7.93
N ASP A 48 11.50 -4.25 -7.06
CA ASP A 48 12.15 -5.54 -6.87
C ASP A 48 11.62 -6.57 -7.87
N ALA A 49 12.36 -6.74 -8.97
CA ALA A 49 11.99 -7.66 -10.04
C ALA A 49 11.88 -9.11 -9.56
N GLU A 50 12.72 -9.53 -8.59
CA GLU A 50 12.68 -10.87 -8.03
C GLU A 50 11.38 -11.11 -7.24
N ALA A 51 10.99 -10.15 -6.42
CA ALA A 51 9.73 -10.22 -5.68
C ALA A 51 8.53 -10.30 -6.63
N LEU A 52 8.54 -9.50 -7.70
CA LEU A 52 7.47 -9.52 -8.71
C LEU A 52 7.43 -10.84 -9.47
N PHE A 53 8.59 -11.43 -9.77
CA PHE A 53 8.65 -12.75 -10.41
C PHE A 53 8.00 -13.81 -9.51
N GLN A 54 8.30 -13.81 -8.22
CA GLN A 54 7.69 -14.72 -7.26
C GLN A 54 6.18 -14.50 -7.15
N LEU A 55 5.74 -13.26 -7.14
CA LEU A 55 4.31 -12.91 -7.12
C LEU A 55 3.59 -13.44 -8.36
N ALA A 56 4.15 -13.18 -9.55
CA ALA A 56 3.57 -13.66 -10.81
C ALA A 56 3.49 -15.20 -10.85
N SER A 57 4.53 -15.87 -10.35
CA SER A 57 4.56 -17.34 -10.27
C SER A 57 3.47 -17.87 -9.33
N THR A 58 3.32 -17.26 -8.17
CA THR A 58 2.27 -17.64 -7.20
C THR A 58 0.88 -17.40 -7.78
N ALA A 59 0.66 -16.28 -8.45
CA ALA A 59 -0.61 -15.99 -9.11
C ALA A 59 -0.95 -17.03 -10.18
N MET A 60 0.04 -17.43 -10.97
CA MET A 60 -0.13 -18.47 -11.99
C MET A 60 -0.49 -19.83 -11.35
N GLU A 61 0.20 -20.22 -10.30
CA GLU A 61 -0.09 -21.47 -9.57
C GLU A 61 -1.50 -21.50 -8.99
N ARG A 62 -2.02 -20.34 -8.60
CA ARG A 62 -3.37 -20.19 -8.05
C ARG A 62 -4.43 -19.89 -9.11
N ASN A 63 -4.06 -19.89 -10.39
CA ASN A 63 -4.95 -19.56 -11.52
C ASN A 63 -5.60 -18.17 -11.39
N LEU A 64 -4.88 -17.20 -10.82
CA LEU A 64 -5.32 -15.82 -10.74
C LEU A 64 -4.92 -15.09 -12.02
N THR A 65 -5.89 -14.89 -12.92
CA THR A 65 -5.68 -14.21 -14.21
C THR A 65 -5.92 -12.71 -14.13
N ASN A 66 -6.38 -12.22 -13.00
CA ASN A 66 -6.77 -10.83 -12.73
C ASN A 66 -5.69 -10.07 -11.94
N LEU A 67 -4.44 -10.51 -11.98
CA LEU A 67 -3.31 -9.86 -11.33
C LEU A 67 -2.18 -9.67 -12.35
N THR A 68 -1.75 -8.42 -12.50
CA THR A 68 -0.61 -8.05 -13.33
C THR A 68 0.46 -7.37 -12.51
N THR A 69 1.72 -7.51 -12.91
CA THR A 69 2.87 -6.94 -12.21
C THR A 69 3.63 -5.99 -13.12
N HIS A 70 4.15 -4.89 -12.56
CA HIS A 70 5.00 -3.95 -13.27
C HIS A 70 6.20 -3.58 -12.40
N CYS A 71 7.40 -3.72 -12.96
CA CYS A 71 8.63 -3.33 -12.28
C CYS A 71 8.84 -1.82 -12.49
N VAL A 72 8.70 -1.05 -11.43
CA VAL A 72 8.75 0.41 -11.46
C VAL A 72 9.51 0.93 -10.26
N ASP A 73 10.46 1.83 -10.48
CA ASP A 73 11.11 2.59 -9.42
C ASP A 73 10.39 3.93 -9.23
N LEU A 74 9.60 4.02 -8.16
CA LEU A 74 8.77 5.18 -7.84
C LEU A 74 9.58 6.37 -7.30
N GLU A 75 10.84 6.15 -6.92
CA GLU A 75 11.69 7.17 -6.30
C GLU A 75 12.66 7.83 -7.30
N ARG A 76 12.58 7.50 -8.58
CA ARG A 76 13.38 8.17 -9.60
C ARG A 76 13.00 9.65 -9.69
N THR A 77 14.01 10.50 -9.63
CA THR A 77 13.84 11.95 -9.60
C THR A 77 13.85 12.60 -10.98
N THR A 78 13.89 11.82 -12.05
CA THR A 78 13.95 12.30 -13.43
C THR A 78 12.58 12.28 -14.11
N ASP A 79 12.51 12.90 -15.30
CA ASP A 79 11.30 12.95 -16.13
C ASP A 79 10.75 11.55 -16.52
N ASP A 80 11.50 10.51 -16.21
CA ASP A 80 11.11 9.10 -16.43
C ASP A 80 10.22 8.52 -15.31
N ARG A 81 9.73 9.34 -14.38
CA ARG A 81 8.79 8.85 -13.37
C ARG A 81 7.54 8.34 -14.07
N PRO A 82 7.12 7.10 -13.78
CA PRO A 82 5.90 6.60 -14.40
C PRO A 82 4.72 7.49 -14.04
N GLU A 83 4.02 7.93 -15.06
CA GLU A 83 2.77 8.64 -14.86
C GLU A 83 1.72 7.62 -14.44
N PHE A 84 1.16 7.82 -13.25
CA PHE A 84 -0.07 7.11 -12.92
C PHE A 84 -1.18 7.71 -13.78
N PRO A 85 -1.93 6.89 -14.51
CA PRO A 85 -3.08 7.40 -15.23
C PRO A 85 -4.05 8.04 -14.24
N ALA A 86 -4.52 9.23 -14.57
CA ALA A 86 -5.55 9.89 -13.76
C ALA A 86 -6.84 9.07 -13.79
N ASP A 87 -7.59 9.10 -12.69
CA ASP A 87 -8.91 8.49 -12.58
C ASP A 87 -8.96 7.02 -13.03
N ARG A 88 -7.95 6.24 -12.67
CA ARG A 88 -7.85 4.84 -13.12
C ARG A 88 -8.27 3.83 -12.06
N TYR A 89 -7.96 4.07 -10.80
CA TYR A 89 -8.09 3.05 -9.77
C TYR A 89 -9.27 3.31 -8.86
N ASP A 90 -10.02 2.26 -8.59
CA ASP A 90 -11.08 2.25 -7.58
C ASP A 90 -10.50 2.15 -6.17
N VAL A 91 -9.35 1.50 -6.04
CA VAL A 91 -8.65 1.31 -4.77
C VAL A 91 -7.14 1.43 -5.00
N ILE A 92 -6.47 2.13 -4.09
CA ILE A 92 -5.00 2.13 -4.02
C ILE A 92 -4.61 1.67 -2.62
N VAL A 93 -3.70 0.69 -2.54
CA VAL A 93 -3.19 0.14 -1.29
C VAL A 93 -1.71 0.44 -1.17
N VAL A 94 -1.30 1.04 -0.05
CA VAL A 94 0.11 1.29 0.27
C VAL A 94 0.37 0.81 1.69
N SER A 95 1.28 -0.14 1.86
CA SER A 95 1.61 -0.71 3.17
C SER A 95 3.11 -0.69 3.41
N PHE A 96 3.50 -0.04 4.50
CA PHE A 96 4.89 0.02 4.96
C PHE A 96 5.86 0.53 3.90
N TYR A 97 5.39 1.50 3.12
CA TYR A 97 6.17 2.23 2.15
C TYR A 97 5.84 3.71 2.27
N LEU A 98 6.85 4.56 2.40
CA LEU A 98 6.67 6.00 2.53
C LEU A 98 7.60 6.74 1.59
N HIS A 99 7.01 7.41 0.61
CA HIS A 99 7.70 8.34 -0.27
C HIS A 99 6.79 9.55 -0.46
N ARG A 100 7.06 10.61 0.30
CA ARG A 100 6.16 11.77 0.39
C ARG A 100 5.84 12.43 -0.95
N PRO A 101 6.80 12.58 -1.89
CA PRO A 101 6.49 13.16 -3.20
C PRO A 101 5.45 12.40 -4.02
N LEU A 102 5.12 11.16 -3.63
CA LEU A 102 4.19 10.32 -4.36
C LEU A 102 2.70 10.66 -4.08
N PHE A 103 2.41 11.31 -2.96
CA PHE A 103 1.02 11.52 -2.53
C PHE A 103 0.15 12.26 -3.55
N PRO A 104 0.58 13.35 -4.19
CA PRO A 104 -0.25 13.99 -5.22
C PRO A 104 -0.60 13.03 -6.38
N TRP A 105 0.33 12.15 -6.76
CA TRP A 105 0.13 11.15 -7.80
C TRP A 105 -0.91 10.11 -7.40
N LEU A 106 -0.86 9.65 -6.15
CA LEU A 106 -1.82 8.68 -5.63
C LEU A 106 -3.24 9.26 -5.66
N VAL A 107 -3.39 10.51 -5.23
CA VAL A 107 -4.68 11.20 -5.25
C VAL A 107 -5.22 11.32 -6.67
N ASP A 108 -4.39 11.74 -7.62
CA ASP A 108 -4.79 11.91 -9.01
C ASP A 108 -5.16 10.59 -9.69
N ALA A 109 -4.52 9.49 -9.29
CA ALA A 109 -4.76 8.17 -9.86
C ALA A 109 -6.06 7.52 -9.39
N LEU A 110 -6.62 7.98 -8.27
CA LEU A 110 -7.91 7.50 -7.78
C LEU A 110 -9.06 8.03 -8.65
N LYS A 111 -10.00 7.14 -8.96
CA LYS A 111 -11.30 7.54 -9.52
C LYS A 111 -12.09 8.35 -8.50
N PRO A 112 -13.07 9.17 -8.94
CA PRO A 112 -14.07 9.71 -8.02
C PRO A 112 -14.71 8.57 -7.21
N ASN A 113 -14.83 8.76 -5.89
CA ASN A 113 -15.28 7.75 -4.93
C ASN A 113 -14.31 6.57 -4.74
N GLY A 114 -13.12 6.63 -5.31
CA GLY A 114 -12.07 5.67 -5.05
C GLY A 114 -11.55 5.77 -3.62
N ILE A 115 -10.98 4.68 -3.10
CA ILE A 115 -10.50 4.59 -1.72
C ILE A 115 -9.00 4.36 -1.69
N LEU A 116 -8.29 5.17 -0.90
CA LEU A 116 -6.89 4.96 -0.55
C LEU A 116 -6.83 4.25 0.81
N LEU A 117 -6.17 3.10 0.85
CA LEU A 117 -5.77 2.43 2.09
C LEU A 117 -4.27 2.64 2.30
N TYR A 118 -3.90 3.29 3.37
CA TYR A 118 -2.51 3.60 3.67
C TYR A 118 -2.17 3.20 5.11
N GLU A 119 -1.11 2.42 5.30
CA GLU A 119 -0.58 2.12 6.62
C GLU A 119 0.95 2.15 6.59
N THR A 120 1.56 2.81 7.56
CA THR A 120 3.01 2.78 7.73
C THR A 120 3.42 3.21 9.13
N PHE A 121 4.70 3.05 9.45
CA PHE A 121 5.26 3.38 10.75
C PHE A 121 5.20 4.86 11.06
N THR A 122 5.00 5.18 12.34
CA THR A 122 5.15 6.53 12.87
C THR A 122 6.48 6.69 13.62
N ILE A 123 6.81 7.93 13.98
CA ILE A 123 7.97 8.26 14.79
C ILE A 123 8.00 7.45 16.11
N ASP A 124 6.84 7.09 16.65
CA ASP A 124 6.78 6.34 17.90
C ASP A 124 7.32 4.92 17.74
N ASN A 125 7.20 4.34 16.56
CA ASN A 125 7.83 3.06 16.27
C ASN A 125 9.35 3.18 16.29
N TYR A 126 9.90 4.26 15.72
CA TYR A 126 11.34 4.53 15.83
C TYR A 126 11.76 4.75 17.29
N ARG A 127 11.00 5.54 18.03
CA ARG A 127 11.31 5.81 19.46
C ARG A 127 11.32 4.53 20.29
N ARG A 128 10.39 3.63 20.05
CA ARG A 128 10.22 2.39 20.82
C ARG A 128 11.14 1.27 20.37
N HIS A 129 11.29 1.08 19.04
CA HIS A 129 11.96 -0.09 18.45
C HIS A 129 13.22 0.27 17.65
N ARG A 130 13.55 1.56 17.52
CA ARG A 130 14.65 2.04 16.68
C ARG A 130 14.53 1.61 15.21
N HIS A 131 13.31 1.49 14.73
CA HIS A 131 12.97 1.07 13.37
C HIS A 131 11.68 1.77 12.90
N PRO A 132 11.64 2.25 11.65
CA PRO A 132 12.77 2.44 10.72
C PRO A 132 13.71 3.54 11.24
N ARG A 133 15.01 3.42 10.93
CA ARG A 133 16.01 4.37 11.48
C ARG A 133 15.95 5.75 10.85
N ARG A 134 15.64 5.81 9.56
CA ARG A 134 15.65 7.05 8.80
C ARG A 134 14.29 7.71 8.86
N TRP A 135 14.28 9.04 9.10
CA TRP A 135 13.04 9.82 9.21
C TRP A 135 12.20 9.77 7.93
N GLU A 136 12.82 9.56 6.78
CA GLU A 136 12.12 9.43 5.51
C GLU A 136 11.14 8.25 5.50
N PHE A 137 11.30 7.27 6.40
CA PHE A 137 10.51 6.05 6.43
C PHE A 137 9.52 5.98 7.59
N TRP A 138 9.39 7.04 8.37
CA TRP A 138 8.35 7.13 9.39
C TRP A 138 7.62 8.47 9.33
N LEU A 139 6.35 8.46 9.73
CA LEU A 139 5.49 9.63 9.77
C LEU A 139 5.62 10.36 11.10
N ALA A 140 5.62 11.69 11.07
CA ALA A 140 5.34 12.48 12.26
C ALA A 140 3.88 12.30 12.70
N HIS A 141 3.55 12.68 13.93
CA HIS A 141 2.17 12.63 14.41
C HIS A 141 1.24 13.44 13.50
N ASN A 142 0.12 12.84 13.12
CA ASN A 142 -0.90 13.44 12.26
C ASN A 142 -0.44 13.75 10.82
N GLU A 143 0.77 13.36 10.45
CA GLU A 143 1.31 13.69 9.13
C GLU A 143 0.52 13.04 8.00
N LEU A 144 0.07 11.80 8.18
CA LEU A 144 -0.71 11.12 7.14
C LEU A 144 -1.99 11.89 6.79
N LEU A 145 -2.64 12.50 7.78
CA LEU A 145 -3.81 13.34 7.55
C LEU A 145 -3.47 14.56 6.68
N ARG A 146 -2.30 15.16 6.92
CA ARG A 146 -1.85 16.31 6.10
C ARG A 146 -1.51 15.89 4.67
N LEU A 147 -0.82 14.77 4.50
CA LEU A 147 -0.43 14.26 3.19
C LEU A 147 -1.63 13.86 2.33
N THR A 148 -2.73 13.47 2.97
CA THR A 148 -3.97 13.04 2.30
C THR A 148 -5.09 14.07 2.43
N SER A 149 -4.77 15.33 2.69
CA SER A 149 -5.77 16.38 2.97
C SER A 149 -6.75 16.63 1.82
N ALA A 150 -6.40 16.26 0.58
CA ALA A 150 -7.30 16.35 -0.57
C ALA A 150 -8.39 15.27 -0.57
N LEU A 151 -8.29 14.27 0.29
CA LEU A 151 -9.26 13.17 0.39
C LEU A 151 -10.11 13.31 1.65
N GLN A 152 -11.34 12.82 1.58
CA GLN A 152 -12.18 12.67 2.75
C GLN A 152 -11.70 11.51 3.60
N VAL A 153 -11.46 11.73 4.88
CA VAL A 153 -11.08 10.66 5.81
C VAL A 153 -12.32 9.84 6.17
N LEU A 154 -12.27 8.54 5.89
CA LEU A 154 -13.31 7.60 6.28
C LEU A 154 -12.97 6.90 7.59
N SER A 155 -11.69 6.65 7.83
CA SER A 155 -11.18 6.04 9.05
C SER A 155 -9.73 6.46 9.23
N TYR A 156 -9.35 6.77 10.47
CA TYR A 156 -7.98 7.08 10.81
C TYR A 156 -7.69 6.62 12.23
N ASP A 157 -6.59 5.91 12.41
CA ASP A 157 -6.12 5.47 13.71
C ASP A 157 -4.59 5.55 13.74
N GLU A 158 -4.05 6.30 14.67
CA GLU A 158 -2.62 6.43 14.87
C GLU A 158 -2.26 5.98 16.28
N GLY A 159 -1.40 4.98 16.40
CA GLY A 159 -0.98 4.47 17.69
C GLY A 159 -0.40 3.07 17.58
N GLU A 160 -0.50 2.34 18.67
CA GLU A 160 0.01 0.98 18.76
C GLU A 160 -1.03 -0.01 18.22
N HIS A 161 -0.61 -0.80 17.22
CA HIS A 161 -1.48 -1.77 16.56
C HIS A 161 -0.81 -3.14 16.52
N PRO A 162 -1.57 -4.24 16.63
CA PRO A 162 -1.03 -5.58 16.42
C PRO A 162 -0.45 -5.72 15.01
N THR A 163 0.68 -6.41 14.90
CA THR A 163 1.23 -6.79 13.58
C THR A 163 0.41 -7.93 12.97
N SER A 164 0.67 -8.24 11.71
CA SER A 164 -0.04 -9.32 11.01
C SER A 164 0.08 -10.69 11.68
N SER A 165 1.18 -10.93 12.39
CA SER A 165 1.37 -12.17 13.17
C SER A 165 0.49 -12.23 14.42
N GLY A 166 0.05 -11.07 14.94
CA GLY A 166 -0.68 -10.95 16.20
C GLY A 166 0.16 -11.18 17.45
N ILE A 167 1.47 -11.42 17.31
CA ILE A 167 2.39 -11.67 18.44
C ILE A 167 2.96 -10.37 18.96
N ASP A 168 3.30 -9.46 18.05
CA ASP A 168 3.94 -8.18 18.35
C ASP A 168 3.00 -7.03 18.06
N THR A 169 3.42 -5.83 18.47
CA THR A 169 2.77 -4.57 18.12
C THR A 169 3.75 -3.65 17.42
N ALA A 170 3.21 -2.71 16.65
CA ALA A 170 3.95 -1.65 16.00
C ALA A 170 3.18 -0.33 16.13
N PHE A 171 3.89 0.79 16.12
CA PHE A 171 3.25 2.10 16.09
C PHE A 171 3.09 2.54 14.66
N THR A 172 1.85 2.63 14.20
CA THR A 172 1.48 2.93 12.81
C THR A 172 0.38 3.98 12.74
N ALA A 173 0.32 4.67 11.59
CA ALA A 173 -0.85 5.42 11.18
C ALA A 173 -1.53 4.65 10.05
N GLN A 174 -2.83 4.56 10.13
CA GLN A 174 -3.62 3.77 9.17
C GLN A 174 -5.04 4.35 8.97
#